data_a1958a1188942d265390cd8598cfb3ee
#
_entry.id   a1958a1188942d265390cd8598cfb3ee
#
_cell.length_a   1.000
_cell.length_b   1.000
_cell.length_c   1.000
_cell.angle_alpha   90.00
_cell.angle_beta   90.00
_cell.angle_gamma   90.00
#
_symmetry.space_group_name_H-M   'P 1'
#
loop_
_entity.id
_entity.type
_entity.pdbx_description
1 polymer ?
#
loop_
_entity_poly.entity_id
_entity_poly.type
_entity_poly.pdbx_seq_one_letter_code
_entity_poly.pdbx_strand_id
1 'polypeptide(L)'
;MAFYACYDLQISTLMYIFQIAMEIGEKLVLFILQLMGAIIPTYLLAVGITSQATALGFNSLIMTLIAVIEDVILNIVFPMLKVYMAISMVNSISKEDLLSGMADLIKKAINFIYKFILGTVTGLNLIQSLILPTTDLAKNNIAKKIISNVPIVGNGTDAVAQIILSSVGIIKNSIGVLAIILIVFVCIVPMVKMTAYSAVVQISGAVLQPIADKRILNCIKQTSEGIKLLNRGISVVGFLFIITIAIICISTGNGG
;
A
#
# COMPACT_ATOMS: atom_id res chain seq x y z
N MET A 1 -4.01 -20.63 -42.43
CA MET A 1 -5.05 -20.66 -41.36
C MET A 1 -4.53 -21.21 -40.03
N ALA A 2 -3.93 -22.39 -39.98
CA ALA A 2 -3.42 -22.99 -38.71
C ALA A 2 -2.37 -22.13 -37.97
N PHE A 3 -1.54 -21.41 -38.69
CA PHE A 3 -0.50 -20.56 -38.11
C PHE A 3 -1.09 -19.36 -37.33
N TYR A 4 -2.09 -18.70 -37.87
CA TYR A 4 -2.76 -17.58 -37.19
C TYR A 4 -3.54 -18.04 -35.97
N ALA A 5 -4.22 -19.19 -36.04
CA ALA A 5 -4.95 -19.75 -34.91
C ALA A 5 -4.04 -20.09 -33.72
N CYS A 6 -2.79 -20.53 -33.98
CA CYS A 6 -1.82 -20.81 -32.93
C CYS A 6 -1.37 -19.51 -32.21
N TYR A 7 -1.17 -18.41 -32.95
CA TYR A 7 -0.85 -17.10 -32.38
C TYR A 7 -2.00 -16.54 -31.53
N ASP A 8 -3.22 -16.60 -32.04
CA ASP A 8 -4.40 -16.10 -31.32
C ASP A 8 -4.60 -16.86 -30.01
N LEU A 9 -4.41 -18.18 -30.00
CA LEU A 9 -4.54 -18.98 -28.78
C LEU A 9 -3.50 -18.59 -27.72
N GLN A 10 -2.25 -18.39 -28.13
CA GLN A 10 -1.18 -18.02 -27.20
C GLN A 10 -1.38 -16.61 -26.61
N ILE A 11 -1.76 -15.66 -27.44
CA ILE A 11 -2.04 -14.29 -27.01
C ILE A 11 -3.23 -14.24 -26.07
N SER A 12 -4.31 -14.94 -26.42
CA SER A 12 -5.51 -15.07 -25.59
C SER A 12 -5.18 -15.67 -24.21
N THR A 13 -4.33 -16.71 -24.19
CA THR A 13 -3.87 -17.33 -22.94
C THR A 13 -3.06 -16.37 -22.08
N LEU A 14 -2.14 -15.61 -22.67
CA LEU A 14 -1.32 -14.62 -21.94
C LEU A 14 -2.18 -13.47 -21.41
N MET A 15 -3.12 -12.98 -22.21
CA MET A 15 -4.08 -11.97 -21.78
C MET A 15 -4.97 -12.47 -20.65
N TYR A 16 -5.42 -13.72 -20.71
CA TYR A 16 -6.21 -14.35 -19.65
C TYR A 16 -5.42 -14.48 -18.33
N ILE A 17 -4.15 -14.90 -18.39
CA ILE A 17 -3.26 -14.94 -17.21
C ILE A 17 -3.09 -13.54 -16.61
N PHE A 18 -2.88 -12.54 -17.45
CA PHE A 18 -2.79 -11.17 -16.97
C PHE A 18 -4.08 -10.66 -16.34
N GLN A 19 -5.23 -11.02 -16.92
CA GLN A 19 -6.54 -10.64 -16.41
C GLN A 19 -6.83 -11.25 -15.03
N ILE A 20 -6.47 -12.53 -14.83
CA ILE A 20 -6.54 -13.18 -13.51
C ILE A 20 -5.62 -12.45 -12.52
N ALA A 21 -4.40 -12.13 -12.90
CA ALA A 21 -3.49 -11.39 -12.05
C ALA A 21 -4.06 -10.01 -11.67
N MET A 22 -4.66 -9.29 -12.62
CA MET A 22 -5.32 -8.00 -12.38
C MET A 22 -6.48 -8.12 -11.38
N GLU A 23 -7.33 -9.11 -11.55
CA GLU A 23 -8.47 -9.34 -10.65
C GLU A 23 -8.03 -9.64 -9.21
N ILE A 24 -7.02 -10.49 -9.04
CA ILE A 24 -6.41 -10.77 -7.72
C ILE A 24 -5.81 -9.50 -7.13
N GLY A 25 -5.08 -8.72 -7.93
CA GLY A 25 -4.44 -7.48 -7.49
C GLY A 25 -5.45 -6.42 -7.07
N GLU A 26 -6.50 -6.22 -7.86
CA GLU A 26 -7.57 -5.27 -7.59
C GLU A 26 -8.33 -5.60 -6.29
N LYS A 27 -8.73 -6.86 -6.12
CA LYS A 27 -9.38 -7.32 -4.89
C LYS A 27 -8.49 -7.15 -3.65
N LEU A 28 -7.20 -7.44 -3.79
CA LEU A 28 -6.26 -7.30 -2.68
C LEU A 28 -6.03 -5.83 -2.30
N VAL A 29 -5.82 -4.96 -3.29
CA VAL A 29 -5.64 -3.52 -3.03
C VAL A 29 -6.87 -2.94 -2.36
N LEU A 30 -8.07 -3.24 -2.86
CA LEU A 30 -9.33 -2.86 -2.22
C LEU A 30 -9.41 -3.34 -0.77
N PHE A 31 -9.08 -4.59 -0.52
CA PHE A 31 -9.10 -5.15 0.83
C PHE A 31 -8.13 -4.44 1.78
N ILE A 32 -6.90 -4.15 1.34
CA ILE A 32 -5.91 -3.42 2.14
C ILE A 32 -6.41 -2.01 2.45
N LEU A 33 -6.95 -1.30 1.47
CA LEU A 33 -7.46 0.06 1.64
C LEU A 33 -8.68 0.09 2.57
N GLN A 34 -9.59 -0.87 2.48
CA GLN A 34 -10.71 -1.03 3.42
C GLN A 34 -10.23 -1.32 4.84
N LEU A 35 -9.21 -2.17 5.00
CA LEU A 35 -8.58 -2.41 6.30
C LEU A 35 -7.95 -1.12 6.86
N MET A 36 -7.25 -0.35 6.04
CA MET A 36 -6.71 0.95 6.44
C MET A 36 -7.83 1.87 6.93
N GLY A 37 -8.92 1.97 6.15
CA GLY A 37 -10.09 2.79 6.48
C GLY A 37 -10.79 2.38 7.78
N ALA A 38 -10.72 1.12 8.17
CA ALA A 38 -11.31 0.62 9.42
C ALA A 38 -10.36 0.73 10.63
N ILE A 39 -9.09 0.33 10.45
CA ILE A 39 -8.13 0.21 11.56
C ILE A 39 -7.60 1.58 11.98
N ILE A 40 -7.26 2.46 11.02
CA ILE A 40 -6.63 3.75 11.34
C ILE A 40 -7.53 4.66 12.18
N PRO A 41 -8.83 4.89 11.86
CA PRO A 41 -9.70 5.71 12.71
C PRO A 41 -9.90 5.10 14.09
N THR A 42 -10.10 3.79 14.16
CA THR A 42 -10.28 3.07 15.44
C THR A 42 -9.05 3.23 16.32
N TYR A 43 -7.87 3.12 15.73
CA TYR A 43 -6.61 3.31 16.40
C TYR A 43 -6.41 4.77 16.86
N LEU A 44 -6.72 5.74 16.00
CA LEU A 44 -6.62 7.17 16.32
C LEU A 44 -7.63 7.60 17.38
N LEU A 45 -8.82 7.01 17.44
CA LEU A 45 -9.78 7.23 18.53
C LEU A 45 -9.23 6.69 19.85
N ALA A 46 -8.61 5.52 19.87
CA ALA A 46 -7.97 4.98 21.06
C ALA A 46 -6.80 5.87 21.55
N VAL A 47 -6.06 6.50 20.62
CA VAL A 47 -5.03 7.50 20.93
C VAL A 47 -5.64 8.83 21.37
N GLY A 48 -6.74 9.25 20.77
CA GLY A 48 -7.43 10.53 21.06
C GLY A 48 -7.96 10.64 22.48
N ILE A 49 -8.16 9.51 23.17
CA ILE A 49 -8.48 9.49 24.60
C ILE A 49 -7.33 10.09 25.44
N THR A 50 -6.11 10.02 24.93
CA THR A 50 -4.91 10.55 25.60
C THR A 50 -4.46 11.92 25.10
N SER A 51 -4.84 12.35 23.86
CA SER A 51 -4.41 13.62 23.23
C SER A 51 -5.46 14.22 22.28
N GLN A 52 -6.42 14.92 22.84
CA GLN A 52 -7.71 15.26 22.19
C GLN A 52 -7.69 16.22 20.98
N ALA A 53 -6.82 17.19 20.87
CA ALA A 53 -6.98 18.25 19.86
C ALA A 53 -6.16 18.02 18.57
N THR A 54 -4.97 17.47 18.67
CA THR A 54 -4.07 17.23 17.53
C THR A 54 -4.44 15.96 16.78
N ALA A 55 -4.93 14.94 17.48
CA ALA A 55 -5.32 13.65 16.89
C ALA A 55 -6.49 13.78 15.90
N LEU A 56 -7.46 14.67 16.14
CA LEU A 56 -8.62 14.86 15.26
C LEU A 56 -8.25 15.49 13.91
N GLY A 57 -7.35 16.48 13.90
CA GLY A 57 -6.89 17.10 12.66
C GLY A 57 -6.09 16.14 11.77
N PHE A 58 -5.20 15.36 12.36
CA PHE A 58 -4.40 14.36 11.64
C PHE A 58 -5.24 13.19 11.15
N ASN A 59 -6.28 12.77 11.88
CA ASN A 59 -7.20 11.73 11.42
C ASN A 59 -7.85 12.12 10.09
N SER A 60 -8.35 13.34 9.97
CA SER A 60 -8.97 13.84 8.74
C SER A 60 -7.98 13.84 7.56
N LEU A 61 -6.74 14.28 7.79
CA LEU A 61 -5.71 14.30 6.75
C LEU A 61 -5.33 12.89 6.27
N ILE A 62 -5.13 11.95 7.20
CA ILE A 62 -4.80 10.55 6.86
C ILE A 62 -5.95 9.90 6.11
N MET A 63 -7.20 10.10 6.54
CA MET A 63 -8.37 9.54 5.85
C MET A 63 -8.54 10.11 4.46
N THR A 64 -8.35 11.41 4.28
CA THR A 64 -8.35 12.05 2.96
C THR A 64 -7.24 11.48 2.07
N LEU A 65 -6.05 11.29 2.63
CA LEU A 65 -4.91 10.71 1.90
C LEU A 65 -5.19 9.27 1.46
N ILE A 66 -5.77 8.44 2.32
CA ILE A 66 -6.16 7.06 1.97
C ILE A 66 -7.17 7.08 0.82
N ALA A 67 -8.20 7.93 0.89
CA ALA A 67 -9.20 8.05 -0.16
C ALA A 67 -8.60 8.50 -1.50
N VAL A 68 -7.66 9.45 -1.48
CA VAL A 68 -6.94 9.89 -2.68
C VAL A 68 -6.07 8.75 -3.25
N ILE A 69 -5.37 7.99 -2.41
CA ILE A 69 -4.55 6.86 -2.84
C ILE A 69 -5.45 5.77 -3.46
N GLU A 70 -6.59 5.49 -2.84
CA GLU A 70 -7.58 4.55 -3.36
C GLU A 70 -8.03 4.96 -4.76
N ASP A 71 -8.46 6.20 -4.93
CA ASP A 71 -8.91 6.73 -6.23
C ASP A 71 -7.80 6.67 -7.29
N VAL A 72 -6.59 7.12 -6.97
CA VAL A 72 -5.45 7.09 -7.89
C VAL A 72 -5.08 5.67 -8.30
N ILE A 73 -5.01 4.73 -7.35
CA ILE A 73 -4.61 3.36 -7.67
C ILE A 73 -5.69 2.64 -8.47
N LEU A 74 -6.95 2.70 -8.04
CA LEU A 74 -8.02 1.94 -8.67
C LEU A 74 -8.49 2.56 -9.97
N ASN A 75 -8.60 3.88 -10.04
CA ASN A 75 -9.19 4.58 -11.19
C ASN A 75 -8.16 5.14 -12.18
N ILE A 76 -6.88 5.24 -11.82
CA ILE A 76 -5.82 5.69 -12.72
C ILE A 76 -4.83 4.57 -13.00
N VAL A 77 -4.17 4.00 -11.98
CA VAL A 77 -3.08 3.05 -12.18
C VAL A 77 -3.57 1.72 -12.76
N PHE A 78 -4.67 1.16 -12.25
CA PHE A 78 -5.20 -0.10 -12.79
C PHE A 78 -5.66 0.00 -14.24
N PRO A 79 -6.43 1.03 -14.68
CA PRO A 79 -6.69 1.26 -16.09
C PRO A 79 -5.42 1.46 -16.92
N MET A 80 -4.44 2.21 -16.42
CA MET A 80 -3.15 2.37 -17.11
C MET A 80 -2.41 1.04 -17.31
N LEU A 81 -2.48 0.12 -16.34
CA LEU A 81 -1.91 -1.23 -16.46
C LEU A 81 -2.62 -2.04 -17.56
N LYS A 82 -3.96 -1.95 -17.65
CA LYS A 82 -4.73 -2.60 -18.72
C LYS A 82 -4.33 -2.04 -20.10
N VAL A 83 -4.23 -0.72 -20.22
CA VAL A 83 -3.81 -0.04 -21.46
C VAL A 83 -2.35 -0.39 -21.81
N TYR A 84 -1.44 -0.37 -20.82
CA TYR A 84 -0.06 -0.80 -21.01
C TYR A 84 0.02 -2.21 -21.60
N MET A 85 -0.76 -3.13 -21.04
CA MET A 85 -0.77 -4.52 -21.50
C MET A 85 -1.32 -4.64 -22.92
N ALA A 86 -2.43 -3.97 -23.23
CA ALA A 86 -3.02 -3.97 -24.56
C ALA A 86 -2.04 -3.42 -25.63
N ILE A 87 -1.42 -2.26 -25.36
CA ILE A 87 -0.45 -1.64 -26.27
C ILE A 87 0.78 -2.54 -26.43
N SER A 88 1.29 -3.13 -25.34
CA SER A 88 2.45 -4.02 -25.37
C SER A 88 2.18 -5.29 -26.18
N MET A 89 0.98 -5.86 -26.09
CA MET A 89 0.56 -7.01 -26.89
C MET A 89 0.46 -6.66 -28.37
N VAL A 90 -0.24 -5.57 -28.72
CA VAL A 90 -0.36 -5.11 -30.09
C VAL A 90 1.02 -4.83 -30.71
N ASN A 91 1.90 -4.16 -29.95
CA ASN A 91 3.27 -3.89 -30.41
C ASN A 91 4.09 -5.18 -30.64
N SER A 92 3.90 -6.16 -29.77
CA SER A 92 4.64 -7.45 -29.88
C SER A 92 4.23 -8.27 -31.10
N ILE A 93 3.00 -8.10 -31.60
CA ILE A 93 2.48 -8.78 -32.80
C ILE A 93 2.89 -8.02 -34.07
N SER A 94 3.05 -6.71 -33.97
CA SER A 94 3.43 -5.85 -35.10
C SER A 94 4.79 -6.24 -35.69
N LYS A 95 4.97 -6.03 -36.98
CA LYS A 95 6.27 -6.20 -37.67
C LYS A 95 7.25 -5.09 -37.34
N GLU A 96 6.73 -3.92 -37.00
CA GLU A 96 7.47 -2.71 -36.70
C GLU A 96 7.22 -2.29 -35.24
N ASP A 97 8.24 -1.73 -34.61
CA ASP A 97 8.21 -1.31 -33.20
C ASP A 97 7.55 0.07 -33.06
N LEU A 98 6.28 0.18 -33.50
CA LEU A 98 5.57 1.45 -33.59
C LEU A 98 5.05 1.98 -32.24
N LEU A 99 4.75 1.07 -31.30
CA LEU A 99 4.08 1.41 -30.04
C LEU A 99 4.96 1.19 -28.79
N SER A 100 6.22 0.77 -28.94
CA SER A 100 7.13 0.55 -27.82
C SER A 100 7.35 1.82 -26.99
N GLY A 101 7.50 2.97 -27.64
CA GLY A 101 7.62 4.27 -26.96
C GLY A 101 6.41 4.62 -26.09
N MET A 102 5.18 4.32 -26.56
CA MET A 102 3.96 4.53 -25.78
C MET A 102 3.89 3.58 -24.58
N ALA A 103 4.20 2.29 -24.78
CA ALA A 103 4.24 1.32 -23.69
C ALA A 103 5.26 1.72 -22.61
N ASP A 104 6.45 2.13 -23.01
CA ASP A 104 7.49 2.61 -22.09
C ASP A 104 7.09 3.89 -21.35
N LEU A 105 6.39 4.81 -22.02
CA LEU A 105 5.90 6.03 -21.39
C LEU A 105 4.86 5.71 -20.30
N ILE A 106 3.90 4.84 -20.60
CA ILE A 106 2.90 4.40 -19.63
C ILE A 106 3.58 3.69 -18.45
N LYS A 107 4.53 2.80 -18.70
CA LYS A 107 5.32 2.12 -17.67
C LYS A 107 6.08 3.11 -16.77
N LYS A 108 6.70 4.13 -17.36
CA LYS A 108 7.38 5.21 -16.62
C LYS A 108 6.40 6.01 -15.78
N ALA A 109 5.22 6.37 -16.34
CA ALA A 109 4.19 7.10 -15.63
C ALA A 109 3.65 6.31 -14.42
N ILE A 110 3.35 5.02 -14.58
CA ILE A 110 2.93 4.14 -13.48
C ILE A 110 4.00 4.11 -12.37
N ASN A 111 5.27 3.90 -12.73
CA ASN A 111 6.37 3.89 -11.76
C ASN A 111 6.56 5.26 -11.07
N PHE A 112 6.34 6.36 -11.79
CA PHE A 112 6.37 7.70 -11.21
C PHE A 112 5.25 7.88 -10.19
N ILE A 113 4.02 7.47 -10.52
CA ILE A 113 2.86 7.54 -9.60
C ILE A 113 3.17 6.73 -8.32
N TYR A 114 3.69 5.50 -8.42
CA TYR A 114 4.06 4.71 -7.25
C TYR A 114 5.10 5.40 -6.37
N LYS A 115 6.14 5.98 -6.97
CA LYS A 115 7.17 6.73 -6.24
C LYS A 115 6.60 7.99 -5.59
N PHE A 116 5.73 8.70 -6.30
CA PHE A 116 5.09 9.90 -5.80
C PHE A 116 4.21 9.62 -4.60
N ILE A 117 3.37 8.58 -4.68
CA ILE A 117 2.53 8.14 -3.56
C ILE A 117 3.40 7.80 -2.35
N LEU A 118 4.44 6.95 -2.52
CA LEU A 118 5.36 6.59 -1.44
C LEU A 118 6.03 7.82 -0.82
N GLY A 119 6.53 8.72 -1.63
CA GLY A 119 7.20 9.95 -1.18
C GLY A 119 6.27 10.87 -0.39
N THR A 120 5.06 11.09 -0.92
CA THR A 120 4.06 11.96 -0.27
C THR A 120 3.63 11.39 1.08
N VAL A 121 3.27 10.11 1.15
CA VAL A 121 2.83 9.49 2.40
C VAL A 121 3.95 9.43 3.42
N THR A 122 5.15 9.01 3.00
CA THR A 122 6.31 8.98 3.90
C THR A 122 6.65 10.38 4.42
N GLY A 123 6.62 11.39 3.54
CA GLY A 123 6.86 12.79 3.91
C GLY A 123 5.84 13.32 4.92
N LEU A 124 4.55 13.12 4.67
CA LEU A 124 3.48 13.52 5.60
C LEU A 124 3.58 12.81 6.94
N ASN A 125 3.85 11.51 6.94
CA ASN A 125 4.03 10.74 8.16
C ASN A 125 5.27 11.20 8.97
N LEU A 126 6.37 11.56 8.30
CA LEU A 126 7.54 12.13 8.97
C LEU A 126 7.22 13.49 9.60
N ILE A 127 6.53 14.37 8.89
CA ILE A 127 6.08 15.66 9.43
C ILE A 127 5.19 15.43 10.66
N GLN A 128 4.26 14.50 10.58
CA GLN A 128 3.39 14.13 11.69
C GLN A 128 4.18 13.65 12.91
N SER A 129 5.18 12.79 12.72
CA SER A 129 6.01 12.26 13.81
C SER A 129 6.86 13.34 14.50
N LEU A 130 7.18 14.44 13.81
CA LEU A 130 7.93 15.56 14.36
C LEU A 130 7.03 16.55 15.11
N ILE A 131 5.78 16.75 14.66
CA ILE A 131 4.87 17.75 15.23
C ILE A 131 4.15 17.24 16.48
N LEU A 132 3.70 15.97 16.48
CA LEU A 132 2.93 15.40 17.58
C LEU A 132 3.63 15.44 18.95
N PRO A 133 4.91 15.04 19.09
CA PRO A 133 5.59 15.06 20.39
C PRO A 133 5.74 16.45 20.98
N THR A 134 5.95 17.48 20.16
CA THR A 134 6.20 18.84 20.63
C THR A 134 4.94 19.51 21.20
N THR A 135 3.78 19.21 20.63
CA THR A 135 2.49 19.74 21.12
C THR A 135 2.01 19.04 22.40
N ASP A 136 2.29 17.74 22.53
CA ASP A 136 1.89 16.97 23.71
C ASP A 136 2.78 17.25 24.93
N LEU A 137 4.08 17.50 24.75
CA LEU A 137 4.98 17.93 25.82
C LEU A 137 4.60 19.30 26.39
N ALA A 138 4.18 20.23 25.55
CA ALA A 138 3.71 21.53 26.00
C ALA A 138 2.40 21.44 26.82
N LYS A 139 1.45 20.60 26.39
CA LYS A 139 0.17 20.39 27.08
C LYS A 139 0.31 19.58 28.36
N ASN A 140 1.13 18.53 28.38
CA ASN A 140 1.37 17.72 29.58
C ASN A 140 2.05 18.53 30.70
N ASN A 141 2.90 19.49 30.37
CA ASN A 141 3.50 20.39 31.37
C ASN A 141 2.45 21.36 31.98
N ILE A 142 1.45 21.77 31.19
CA ILE A 142 0.34 22.61 31.67
C ILE A 142 -0.64 21.76 32.50
N ALA A 143 -1.01 20.58 32.05
CA ALA A 143 -1.90 19.68 32.77
C ALA A 143 -1.28 19.22 34.11
N LYS A 144 0.00 18.82 34.13
CA LYS A 144 0.73 18.51 35.37
C LYS A 144 0.80 19.70 36.32
N LYS A 145 1.01 20.93 35.84
CA LYS A 145 1.02 22.14 36.65
C LYS A 145 -0.37 22.50 37.22
N ILE A 146 -1.44 22.22 36.49
CA ILE A 146 -2.81 22.46 36.97
C ILE A 146 -3.19 21.43 38.05
N ILE A 147 -2.85 20.15 37.84
CA ILE A 147 -3.15 19.06 38.78
C ILE A 147 -2.32 19.17 40.06
N SER A 148 -1.05 19.57 39.97
CA SER A 148 -0.18 19.74 41.15
C SER A 148 -0.53 20.91 42.03
N ASN A 149 -1.34 21.86 41.54
CA ASN A 149 -1.80 23.02 42.29
C ASN A 149 -3.19 22.84 42.95
N VAL A 150 -3.80 21.65 42.82
CA VAL A 150 -5.08 21.32 43.50
C VAL A 150 -4.76 20.49 44.76
N PRO A 151 -4.84 21.07 45.96
CA PRO A 151 -4.36 20.41 47.19
C PRO A 151 -5.33 19.39 47.80
N ILE A 152 -6.31 18.85 47.04
CA ILE A 152 -7.42 18.07 47.63
C ILE A 152 -7.50 16.62 47.12
N VAL A 153 -6.63 16.15 46.20
CA VAL A 153 -6.75 14.78 45.68
C VAL A 153 -5.53 13.97 46.12
N GLY A 154 -5.70 13.12 47.11
CA GLY A 154 -4.64 12.33 47.70
C GLY A 154 -4.06 11.30 46.73
N ASN A 155 -2.84 10.85 47.06
CA ASN A 155 -1.92 9.96 46.29
C ASN A 155 -2.51 8.67 45.69
N GLY A 156 -3.78 8.33 45.95
CA GLY A 156 -4.42 7.12 45.43
C GLY A 156 -5.03 7.27 44.02
N THR A 157 -5.53 8.47 43.68
CA THR A 157 -6.15 8.72 42.36
C THR A 157 -5.14 8.89 41.26
N ASP A 158 -3.93 9.40 41.56
CA ASP A 158 -2.85 9.54 40.58
C ASP A 158 -2.28 8.16 40.19
N ALA A 159 -2.17 7.23 41.14
CA ALA A 159 -1.74 5.87 40.85
C ALA A 159 -2.74 5.11 39.95
N VAL A 160 -4.05 5.27 40.21
CA VAL A 160 -5.09 4.66 39.38
C VAL A 160 -5.10 5.28 37.98
N ALA A 161 -4.98 6.62 37.87
CA ALA A 161 -4.90 7.31 36.58
C ALA A 161 -3.67 6.88 35.78
N GLN A 162 -2.49 6.72 36.42
CA GLN A 162 -1.29 6.21 35.77
C GLN A 162 -1.44 4.76 35.31
N ILE A 163 -2.06 3.89 36.11
CA ILE A 163 -2.32 2.50 35.71
C ILE A 163 -3.25 2.45 34.49
N ILE A 164 -4.31 3.25 34.47
CA ILE A 164 -5.24 3.33 33.34
C ILE A 164 -4.50 3.83 32.08
N LEU A 165 -3.73 4.91 32.17
CA LEU A 165 -2.98 5.47 31.04
C LEU A 165 -1.92 4.48 30.52
N SER A 166 -1.22 3.79 31.41
CA SER A 166 -0.23 2.76 31.01
C SER A 166 -0.90 1.56 30.34
N SER A 167 -2.07 1.13 30.85
CA SER A 167 -2.85 0.04 30.26
C SER A 167 -3.35 0.39 28.86
N VAL A 168 -3.84 1.62 28.65
CA VAL A 168 -4.23 2.12 27.32
C VAL A 168 -3.03 2.14 26.37
N GLY A 169 -1.83 2.52 26.84
CA GLY A 169 -0.60 2.50 26.05
C GLY A 169 -0.22 1.08 25.57
N ILE A 170 -0.32 0.09 26.46
CA ILE A 170 -0.03 -1.31 26.13
C ILE A 170 -1.04 -1.85 25.11
N ILE A 171 -2.32 -1.64 25.33
CA ILE A 171 -3.41 -2.06 24.40
C ILE A 171 -3.19 -1.46 23.01
N LYS A 172 -2.90 -0.18 22.95
CA LYS A 172 -2.64 0.58 21.73
C LYS A 172 -1.45 -0.01 20.93
N ASN A 173 -0.31 -0.22 21.58
CA ASN A 173 0.86 -0.80 20.92
C ASN A 173 0.58 -2.22 20.43
N SER A 174 -0.18 -3.01 21.19
CA SER A 174 -0.57 -4.37 20.81
C SER A 174 -1.47 -4.39 19.58
N ILE A 175 -2.44 -3.48 19.47
CA ILE A 175 -3.31 -3.34 18.29
C ILE A 175 -2.49 -2.97 17.06
N GLY A 176 -1.55 -2.03 17.18
CA GLY A 176 -0.68 -1.63 16.08
C GLY A 176 0.19 -2.79 15.56
N VAL A 177 0.82 -3.54 16.46
CA VAL A 177 1.64 -4.71 16.10
C VAL A 177 0.79 -5.79 15.45
N LEU A 178 -0.39 -6.10 15.99
CA LEU A 178 -1.31 -7.08 15.40
C LEU A 178 -1.76 -6.65 14.00
N ALA A 179 -2.07 -5.37 13.79
CA ALA A 179 -2.45 -4.85 12.49
C ALA A 179 -1.32 -4.99 11.45
N ILE A 180 -0.06 -4.71 11.83
CA ILE A 180 1.11 -4.91 10.97
C ILE A 180 1.26 -6.39 10.61
N ILE A 181 1.19 -7.29 11.59
CA ILE A 181 1.30 -8.73 11.36
C ILE A 181 0.21 -9.20 10.42
N LEU A 182 -1.05 -8.78 10.64
CA LEU A 182 -2.18 -9.16 9.81
C LEU A 182 -1.98 -8.72 8.36
N ILE A 183 -1.57 -7.48 8.12
CA ILE A 183 -1.38 -6.97 6.76
C ILE A 183 -0.23 -7.70 6.04
N VAL A 184 0.85 -8.00 6.76
CA VAL A 184 1.97 -8.76 6.20
C VAL A 184 1.50 -10.15 5.74
N PHE A 185 0.72 -10.86 6.58
CA PHE A 185 0.15 -12.16 6.20
C PHE A 185 -0.81 -12.06 5.03
N VAL A 186 -1.69 -11.06 5.02
CA VAL A 186 -2.65 -10.83 3.92
C VAL A 186 -1.94 -10.51 2.60
N CYS A 187 -0.85 -9.74 2.64
CA CYS A 187 -0.11 -9.35 1.44
C CYS A 187 0.81 -10.46 0.91
N ILE A 188 1.44 -11.26 1.79
CA ILE A 188 2.44 -12.27 1.39
C ILE A 188 1.86 -13.28 0.40
N VAL A 189 0.71 -13.85 0.68
CA VAL A 189 0.13 -14.91 -0.14
C VAL A 189 -0.14 -14.46 -1.58
N PRO A 190 -0.85 -13.33 -1.84
CA PRO A 190 -1.06 -12.86 -3.21
C PRO A 190 0.23 -12.38 -3.89
N MET A 191 1.16 -11.75 -3.14
CA MET A 191 2.45 -11.32 -3.71
C MET A 191 3.28 -12.52 -4.17
N VAL A 192 3.30 -13.61 -3.41
CA VAL A 192 3.96 -14.87 -3.81
C VAL A 192 3.28 -15.47 -5.03
N LYS A 193 1.94 -15.49 -5.07
CA LYS A 193 1.19 -15.94 -6.26
C LYS A 193 1.52 -15.12 -7.50
N MET A 194 1.54 -13.79 -7.40
CA MET A 194 1.91 -12.90 -8.52
C MET A 194 3.35 -13.14 -9.00
N THR A 195 4.26 -13.30 -8.05
CA THR A 195 5.66 -13.62 -8.36
C THR A 195 5.77 -14.98 -9.04
N ALA A 196 5.02 -15.99 -8.57
CA ALA A 196 4.97 -17.31 -9.19
C ALA A 196 4.40 -17.24 -10.61
N TYR A 197 3.28 -16.53 -10.84
CA TYR A 197 2.75 -16.34 -12.20
C TYR A 197 3.76 -15.66 -13.11
N SER A 198 4.43 -14.60 -12.66
CA SER A 198 5.48 -13.95 -13.42
C SER A 198 6.66 -14.89 -13.74
N ALA A 199 7.06 -15.71 -12.77
CA ALA A 199 8.15 -16.69 -12.94
C ALA A 199 7.76 -17.80 -13.92
N VAL A 200 6.57 -18.37 -13.80
CA VAL A 200 6.07 -19.40 -14.73
C VAL A 200 6.02 -18.87 -16.16
N VAL A 201 5.49 -17.66 -16.35
CA VAL A 201 5.46 -17.01 -17.67
C VAL A 201 6.87 -16.81 -18.23
N GLN A 202 7.85 -16.38 -17.41
CA GLN A 202 9.25 -16.21 -17.84
C GLN A 202 9.91 -17.54 -18.18
N ILE A 203 9.72 -18.57 -17.34
CA ILE A 203 10.29 -19.91 -17.59
C ILE A 203 9.72 -20.49 -18.88
N SER A 204 8.40 -20.35 -19.10
CA SER A 204 7.76 -20.76 -20.36
C SER A 204 8.40 -20.06 -21.56
N GLY A 205 8.70 -18.76 -21.46
CA GLY A 205 9.41 -18.02 -22.49
C GLY A 205 10.82 -18.54 -22.73
N ALA A 206 11.56 -18.87 -21.68
CA ALA A 206 12.92 -19.42 -21.80
C ALA A 206 12.94 -20.80 -22.47
N VAL A 207 11.99 -21.67 -22.12
CA VAL A 207 11.85 -23.02 -22.73
C VAL A 207 11.44 -22.91 -24.19
N LEU A 208 10.59 -21.97 -24.55
CA LEU A 208 10.14 -21.76 -25.93
C LEU A 208 11.15 -21.02 -26.79
N GLN A 209 12.18 -20.40 -26.20
CA GLN A 209 13.15 -19.57 -26.92
C GLN A 209 13.79 -20.23 -28.15
N PRO A 210 14.16 -21.53 -28.15
CA PRO A 210 14.78 -22.17 -29.32
C PRO A 210 13.81 -22.44 -30.48
N ILE A 211 12.52 -22.45 -30.24
CA ILE A 211 11.47 -22.86 -31.20
C ILE A 211 10.46 -21.75 -31.51
N ALA A 212 10.24 -20.79 -30.62
CA ALA A 212 9.23 -19.76 -30.77
C ALA A 212 9.71 -18.55 -31.56
N ASP A 213 8.78 -17.92 -32.28
CA ASP A 213 9.01 -16.64 -32.95
C ASP A 213 9.29 -15.54 -31.91
N LYS A 214 10.17 -14.59 -32.27
CA LYS A 214 10.53 -13.43 -31.45
C LYS A 214 9.31 -12.64 -30.94
N ARG A 215 8.22 -12.61 -31.70
CA ARG A 215 6.97 -11.92 -31.32
C ARG A 215 6.32 -12.58 -30.12
N ILE A 216 6.21 -13.91 -30.13
CA ILE A 216 5.65 -14.67 -29.01
C ILE A 216 6.50 -14.48 -27.76
N LEU A 217 7.82 -14.52 -27.90
CA LEU A 217 8.74 -14.27 -26.78
C LEU A 217 8.59 -12.85 -26.23
N ASN A 218 8.37 -11.87 -27.09
CA ASN A 218 8.06 -10.51 -26.64
C ASN A 218 6.72 -10.43 -25.90
N CYS A 219 5.65 -11.07 -26.39
CA CYS A 219 4.38 -11.13 -25.68
C CYS A 219 4.54 -11.73 -24.28
N ILE A 220 5.26 -12.84 -24.14
CA ILE A 220 5.56 -13.50 -22.86
C ILE A 220 6.32 -12.54 -21.93
N LYS A 221 7.35 -11.87 -22.43
CA LYS A 221 8.12 -10.88 -21.67
C LYS A 221 7.25 -9.74 -21.18
N GLN A 222 6.44 -9.15 -22.04
CA GLN A 222 5.57 -8.03 -21.69
C GLN A 222 4.49 -8.44 -20.67
N THR A 223 3.94 -9.64 -20.78
CA THR A 223 3.00 -10.18 -19.78
C THR A 223 3.65 -10.27 -18.41
N SER A 224 4.85 -10.85 -18.34
CA SER A 224 5.60 -10.94 -17.08
C SER A 224 5.91 -9.54 -16.50
N GLU A 225 6.31 -8.58 -17.33
CA GLU A 225 6.54 -7.19 -16.91
C GLU A 225 5.26 -6.51 -16.38
N GLY A 226 4.11 -6.74 -17.02
CA GLY A 226 2.82 -6.25 -16.54
C GLY A 226 2.46 -6.81 -15.17
N ILE A 227 2.64 -8.12 -14.95
CA ILE A 227 2.42 -8.77 -13.65
C ILE A 227 3.37 -8.21 -12.58
N LYS A 228 4.63 -7.94 -12.92
CA LYS A 228 5.59 -7.31 -11.99
C LYS A 228 5.20 -5.88 -11.62
N LEU A 229 4.70 -5.10 -12.58
CA LEU A 229 4.21 -3.75 -12.30
C LEU A 229 3.00 -3.77 -11.35
N LEU A 230 2.07 -4.71 -11.56
CA LEU A 230 0.94 -4.92 -10.68
C LEU A 230 1.39 -5.32 -9.27
N ASN A 231 2.30 -6.30 -9.15
CA ASN A 231 2.84 -6.74 -7.86
C ASN A 231 3.55 -5.59 -7.11
N ARG A 232 4.23 -4.71 -7.84
CA ARG A 232 4.82 -3.48 -7.26
C ARG A 232 3.75 -2.56 -6.68
N GLY A 233 2.62 -2.37 -7.36
CA GLY A 233 1.49 -1.59 -6.84
C GLY A 233 0.95 -2.15 -5.53
N ILE A 234 0.74 -3.45 -5.45
CA ILE A 234 0.33 -4.15 -4.22
C ILE A 234 1.35 -3.91 -3.10
N SER A 235 2.65 -4.05 -3.41
CA SER A 235 3.73 -3.81 -2.46
C SER A 235 3.73 -2.37 -1.94
N VAL A 236 3.48 -1.39 -2.80
CA VAL A 236 3.39 0.03 -2.43
C VAL A 236 2.26 0.23 -1.43
N VAL A 237 1.05 -0.25 -1.71
CA VAL A 237 -0.12 -0.08 -0.82
C VAL A 237 0.11 -0.78 0.53
N GLY A 238 0.61 -2.01 0.53
CA GLY A 238 0.93 -2.74 1.77
C GLY A 238 2.00 -2.04 2.61
N PHE A 239 3.04 -1.52 1.96
CA PHE A 239 4.12 -0.80 2.63
C PHE A 239 3.65 0.54 3.22
N LEU A 240 2.78 1.27 2.51
CA LEU A 240 2.17 2.49 3.02
C LEU A 240 1.37 2.25 4.29
N PHE A 241 0.59 1.17 4.33
CA PHE A 241 -0.16 0.81 5.52
C PHE A 241 0.75 0.51 6.71
N ILE A 242 1.80 -0.30 6.50
CA ILE A 242 2.78 -0.64 7.54
C ILE A 242 3.45 0.62 8.08
N ILE A 243 3.94 1.50 7.20
CA ILE A 243 4.59 2.76 7.62
C ILE A 243 3.62 3.63 8.41
N THR A 244 2.39 3.82 7.93
CA THR A 244 1.40 4.67 8.58
C THR A 244 1.12 4.17 10.00
N ILE A 245 0.86 2.88 10.20
CA ILE A 245 0.65 2.31 11.54
C ILE A 245 1.91 2.42 12.40
N ALA A 246 3.07 2.08 11.87
CA ALA A 246 4.33 2.14 12.61
C ALA A 246 4.60 3.56 13.15
N ILE A 247 4.41 4.58 12.32
CA ILE A 247 4.63 5.98 12.73
C ILE A 247 3.59 6.43 13.75
N ILE A 248 2.31 6.08 13.56
CA ILE A 248 1.28 6.37 14.56
C ILE A 248 1.62 5.69 15.90
N CYS A 249 2.09 4.44 15.89
CA CYS A 249 2.53 3.73 17.10
C CYS A 249 3.69 4.46 17.81
N ILE A 250 4.72 4.85 17.07
CA ILE A 250 5.91 5.51 17.62
C ILE A 250 5.54 6.90 18.15
N SER A 251 4.81 7.68 17.38
CA SER A 251 4.46 9.05 17.75
C SER A 251 3.56 9.13 18.99
N THR A 252 2.86 8.06 19.31
CA THR A 252 1.99 7.98 20.48
C THR A 252 2.60 7.17 21.64
N GLY A 253 3.71 6.47 21.43
CA GLY A 253 4.41 5.66 22.44
C GLY A 253 5.32 6.45 23.37
N ASN A 254 5.76 7.65 22.98
CA ASN A 254 6.70 8.48 23.76
C ASN A 254 6.03 9.36 24.83
N GLY A 255 4.79 9.11 25.18
CA GLY A 255 4.02 9.86 26.20
C GLY A 255 3.86 9.15 27.56
N GLY A 256 4.74 8.17 27.85
CA GLY A 256 4.76 7.47 29.12
C GLY A 256 6.01 7.74 29.94
#